data_a8cd305e6b4e7ddf09b9c9a136bb9ec0
#
_entry.id   a8cd305e6b4e7ddf09b9c9a136bb9ec0
#
_cell.length_a   1.000
_cell.length_b   1.000
_cell.length_c   1.000
_cell.angle_alpha   90.00
_cell.angle_beta   90.00
_cell.angle_gamma   90.00
#
_symmetry.space_group_name_H-M   'P 1'
#
loop_
_entity.id
_entity.type
_entity.pdbx_description
1 polymer ?
#
loop_
_entity_poly.entity_id
_entity_poly.type
_entity_poly.pdbx_seq_one_letter_code
_entity_poly.pdbx_strand_id
1 'polypeptide(L)'
;MPMNRIQFQPGLSLAAFLRDYGTEAQCEAAVVAARWPEGFVCDRCGCTRFSPTYNGRRLWQCKDCGYQSSSIVGSVMENTKLALTTWFLAMYWVTQSKNGVSALALMRYVGVSYPTAWLLRHKLMQVMFEREQATLLSGRIEIDDAFLGGEQPGRQGRGGNKVPFLAAVETDLRGRPQIVRFDRVDNHGIKAIQAWATANIAPESLVLSDGWPGFTQLSSLVQCHEPHITGHGPKAAKHPEFHWVNTLLSNLKTALAGTFHAFAFEKYGHRYLAEFAYRFNR
;
A
#
# COMPACT_ATOMS: atom_id res chain seq x y z
N MET A 1 -19.91 17.52 2.98
CA MET A 1 -19.53 16.23 3.59
C MET A 1 -18.53 16.51 4.68
N PRO A 2 -18.62 15.90 5.86
CA PRO A 2 -17.58 16.05 6.86
C PRO A 2 -16.28 15.45 6.30
N MET A 3 -15.22 16.24 6.26
CA MET A 3 -13.91 15.79 5.80
C MET A 3 -13.31 14.81 6.80
N ASN A 4 -12.89 13.64 6.32
CA ASN A 4 -12.12 12.70 7.11
C ASN A 4 -10.68 13.23 7.27
N ARG A 5 -10.21 13.40 8.51
CA ARG A 5 -8.87 13.92 8.80
C ARG A 5 -7.76 13.03 8.24
N ILE A 6 -8.01 11.72 8.09
CA ILE A 6 -7.04 10.78 7.53
C ILE A 6 -6.89 11.00 6.02
N GLN A 7 -7.99 11.18 5.29
CA GLN A 7 -7.98 11.38 3.83
C GLN A 7 -7.52 12.78 3.39
N PHE A 8 -7.65 13.78 4.26
CA PHE A 8 -7.35 15.17 3.96
C PHE A 8 -6.19 15.70 4.79
N GLN A 9 -5.19 14.86 5.03
CA GLN A 9 -3.93 15.34 5.59
C GLN A 9 -3.34 16.41 4.65
N PRO A 10 -2.75 17.49 5.20
CA PRO A 10 -2.12 18.50 4.38
C PRO A 10 -0.98 17.85 3.58
N GLY A 11 -1.18 17.79 2.25
CA GLY A 11 -0.16 17.29 1.34
C GLY A 11 1.05 18.23 1.29
N LEU A 12 2.21 17.69 0.98
CA LEU A 12 3.41 18.49 0.73
C LEU A 12 3.29 19.15 -0.65
N SER A 13 3.33 20.48 -0.74
CA SER A 13 3.38 21.15 -2.04
C SER A 13 4.69 20.87 -2.76
N LEU A 14 4.71 20.93 -4.10
CA LEU A 14 5.95 20.73 -4.87
C LEU A 14 7.04 21.75 -4.46
N ALA A 15 6.64 23.01 -4.19
CA ALA A 15 7.59 24.04 -3.72
C ALA A 15 8.20 23.69 -2.35
N ALA A 16 7.39 23.20 -1.42
CA ALA A 16 7.87 22.74 -0.12
C ALA A 16 8.75 21.48 -0.27
N PHE A 17 8.36 20.54 -1.12
CA PHE A 17 9.17 19.36 -1.43
C PHE A 17 10.55 19.74 -1.98
N LEU A 18 10.62 20.65 -2.97
CA LEU A 18 11.88 21.09 -3.55
C LEU A 18 12.76 21.86 -2.56
N ARG A 19 12.16 22.63 -1.66
CA ARG A 19 12.88 23.31 -0.56
C ARG A 19 13.53 22.29 0.38
N ASP A 20 12.83 21.22 0.73
CA ASP A 20 13.24 20.30 1.77
C ASP A 20 14.04 19.10 1.21
N TYR A 21 13.84 18.71 -0.06
CA TYR A 21 14.44 17.54 -0.72
C TYR A 21 14.93 17.83 -2.15
N GLY A 22 15.17 19.10 -2.50
CA GLY A 22 15.56 19.50 -3.86
C GLY A 22 17.02 19.20 -4.21
N THR A 23 17.87 18.89 -3.23
CA THR A 23 19.29 18.60 -3.44
C THR A 23 19.64 17.20 -2.94
N GLU A 24 20.70 16.62 -3.54
CA GLU A 24 21.20 15.29 -3.14
C GLU A 24 21.62 15.26 -1.67
N ALA A 25 22.21 16.35 -1.17
CA ALA A 25 22.62 16.47 0.24
C ALA A 25 21.43 16.47 1.20
N GLN A 26 20.33 17.13 0.85
CA GLN A 26 19.11 17.12 1.66
C GLN A 26 18.46 15.72 1.68
N CYS A 27 18.38 15.06 0.52
CA CYS A 27 17.86 13.69 0.44
C CYS A 27 18.71 12.72 1.26
N GLU A 28 20.04 12.84 1.17
CA GLU A 28 20.94 12.02 1.98
C GLU A 28 20.78 12.26 3.46
N ALA A 29 20.69 13.51 3.88
CA ALA A 29 20.45 13.84 5.31
C ALA A 29 19.16 13.20 5.82
N ALA A 30 18.10 13.23 5.02
CA ALA A 30 16.83 12.58 5.35
C ALA A 30 16.96 11.05 5.45
N VAL A 31 17.69 10.41 4.53
CA VAL A 31 17.94 8.96 4.58
C VAL A 31 18.78 8.57 5.80
N VAL A 32 19.80 9.36 6.11
CA VAL A 32 20.65 9.15 7.30
C VAL A 32 19.83 9.29 8.58
N ALA A 33 19.00 10.32 8.70
CA ALA A 33 18.13 10.53 9.86
C ALA A 33 17.10 9.40 10.01
N ALA A 34 16.57 8.87 8.90
CA ALA A 34 15.66 7.71 8.94
C ALA A 34 16.39 6.40 9.32
N ARG A 35 17.65 6.23 8.88
CA ARG A 35 18.46 5.03 9.19
C ARG A 35 18.93 5.02 10.65
N TRP A 36 19.34 6.16 11.14
CA TRP A 36 19.93 6.32 12.47
C TRP A 36 19.30 7.51 13.21
N PRO A 37 18.04 7.38 13.67
CA PRO A 37 17.31 8.48 14.31
C PRO A 37 18.00 9.01 15.58
N GLU A 38 18.69 8.12 16.33
CA GLU A 38 19.45 8.47 17.53
C GLU A 38 20.97 8.63 17.26
N GLY A 39 21.34 8.79 15.98
CA GLY A 39 22.74 8.85 15.55
C GLY A 39 23.30 7.50 15.08
N PHE A 40 24.48 7.54 14.46
CA PHE A 40 25.09 6.36 13.87
C PHE A 40 25.27 5.22 14.87
N VAL A 41 24.90 4.03 14.46
CA VAL A 41 25.16 2.76 15.14
C VAL A 41 25.74 1.77 14.14
N CYS A 42 26.90 1.22 14.42
CA CYS A 42 27.55 0.23 13.55
C CYS A 42 26.74 -1.08 13.49
N ASP A 43 26.35 -1.51 12.31
CA ASP A 43 25.58 -2.75 12.10
C ASP A 43 26.34 -4.01 12.54
N ARG A 44 27.68 -3.93 12.73
CA ARG A 44 28.53 -5.09 13.09
C ARG A 44 28.85 -5.18 14.58
N CYS A 45 29.14 -4.05 15.24
CA CYS A 45 29.63 -4.07 16.64
C CYS A 45 28.89 -3.13 17.60
N GLY A 46 27.85 -2.41 17.11
CA GLY A 46 27.06 -1.49 17.93
C GLY A 46 27.77 -0.18 18.34
N CYS A 47 29.05 0.03 17.94
CA CYS A 47 29.77 1.27 18.23
C CYS A 47 29.09 2.49 17.55
N THR A 48 29.05 3.61 18.27
CA THR A 48 28.46 4.87 17.78
C THR A 48 29.49 5.85 17.19
N ARG A 49 30.80 5.55 17.29
CA ARG A 49 31.86 6.37 16.76
C ARG A 49 32.16 6.03 15.30
N PHE A 50 32.21 7.02 14.42
CA PHE A 50 32.46 6.82 13.00
C PHE A 50 33.39 7.89 12.41
N SER A 51 33.89 7.60 11.23
CA SER A 51 34.51 8.56 10.31
C SER A 51 33.82 8.46 8.96
N PRO A 52 33.40 9.60 8.35
CA PRO A 52 32.85 9.57 7.00
C PRO A 52 33.98 9.25 6.01
N THR A 53 33.70 8.40 5.01
CA THR A 53 34.61 8.11 3.91
C THR A 53 33.98 8.55 2.58
N TYR A 54 34.79 9.17 1.69
CA TYR A 54 34.30 9.80 0.47
C TYR A 54 34.93 9.22 -0.81
N ASN A 55 35.14 7.92 -0.88
CA ASN A 55 35.66 7.27 -2.10
C ASN A 55 34.56 7.09 -3.18
N GLY A 56 33.90 8.18 -3.60
CA GLY A 56 32.79 8.15 -4.56
C GLY A 56 31.52 7.50 -4.03
N ARG A 57 31.52 6.97 -2.82
CA ARG A 57 30.37 6.45 -2.06
C ARG A 57 30.40 7.08 -0.68
N ARG A 58 29.26 7.53 -0.21
CA ARG A 58 29.12 8.04 1.17
C ARG A 58 28.94 6.86 2.12
N LEU A 59 30.01 6.55 2.85
CA LEU A 59 30.05 5.44 3.81
C LEU A 59 30.44 5.98 5.19
N TRP A 60 29.92 5.35 6.21
CA TRP A 60 30.24 5.59 7.62
C TRP A 60 31.14 4.46 8.11
N GLN A 61 32.41 4.73 8.29
CA GLN A 61 33.37 3.74 8.80
C GLN A 61 33.39 3.76 10.31
N CYS A 62 33.06 2.62 10.91
CA CYS A 62 33.16 2.43 12.35
C CYS A 62 34.62 2.58 12.83
N LYS A 63 34.85 3.37 13.89
CA LYS A 63 36.20 3.57 14.46
C LYS A 63 36.72 2.38 15.22
N ASP A 64 35.84 1.48 15.71
CA ASP A 64 36.24 0.34 16.51
C ASP A 64 36.53 -0.91 15.67
N CYS A 65 35.66 -1.29 14.75
CA CYS A 65 35.82 -2.51 13.95
C CYS A 65 36.14 -2.28 12.46
N GLY A 66 36.25 -1.03 12.00
CA GLY A 66 36.56 -0.68 10.62
C GLY A 66 35.44 -1.00 9.61
N TYR A 67 34.29 -1.51 10.06
CA TYR A 67 33.17 -1.83 9.18
C TYR A 67 32.61 -0.57 8.53
N GLN A 68 32.31 -0.63 7.23
CA GLN A 68 31.74 0.48 6.47
C GLN A 68 30.22 0.25 6.25
N SER A 69 29.41 1.06 6.90
CA SER A 69 27.96 1.09 6.75
C SER A 69 27.54 2.10 5.71
N SER A 70 26.48 1.78 4.96
CA SER A 70 25.82 2.72 4.05
C SER A 70 24.41 3.01 4.53
N SER A 71 23.95 4.25 4.39
CA SER A 71 22.58 4.64 4.80
C SER A 71 21.49 3.98 3.97
N ILE A 72 21.79 3.50 2.77
CA ILE A 72 20.81 2.89 1.84
C ILE A 72 20.78 1.36 1.87
N VAL A 73 21.73 0.69 2.51
CA VAL A 73 21.76 -0.78 2.62
C VAL A 73 20.55 -1.27 3.43
N GLY A 74 19.89 -2.31 2.97
CA GLY A 74 18.64 -2.84 3.54
C GLY A 74 17.40 -1.97 3.25
N SER A 75 17.53 -0.89 2.48
CA SER A 75 16.39 -0.06 2.07
C SER A 75 15.97 -0.37 0.63
N VAL A 76 14.82 0.18 0.21
CA VAL A 76 14.35 0.11 -1.19
C VAL A 76 15.35 0.69 -2.20
N MET A 77 16.26 1.54 -1.73
CA MET A 77 17.30 2.20 -2.53
C MET A 77 18.61 1.42 -2.57
N GLU A 78 18.69 0.26 -1.93
CA GLU A 78 19.90 -0.56 -1.95
C GLU A 78 20.37 -0.87 -3.36
N ASN A 79 21.71 -0.76 -3.59
CA ASN A 79 22.37 -0.96 -4.88
C ASN A 79 21.89 -0.02 -6.00
N THR A 80 21.24 1.10 -5.66
CA THR A 80 20.81 2.07 -6.67
C THR A 80 21.99 2.77 -7.34
N LYS A 81 21.84 3.02 -8.66
CA LYS A 81 22.69 3.94 -9.42
C LYS A 81 22.00 5.29 -9.66
N LEU A 82 20.75 5.42 -9.24
CA LEU A 82 20.01 6.67 -9.35
C LEU A 82 20.37 7.62 -8.21
N ALA A 83 20.34 8.91 -8.49
CA ALA A 83 20.43 9.94 -7.48
C ALA A 83 19.28 9.80 -6.47
N LEU A 84 19.52 10.13 -5.20
CA LEU A 84 18.48 10.10 -4.17
C LEU A 84 17.37 11.10 -4.48
N THR A 85 17.69 12.24 -5.07
CA THR A 85 16.70 13.22 -5.57
C THR A 85 15.69 12.60 -6.53
N THR A 86 16.13 11.69 -7.42
CA THR A 86 15.22 10.94 -8.31
C THR A 86 14.29 10.01 -7.53
N TRP A 87 14.78 9.32 -6.49
CA TRP A 87 13.98 8.47 -5.63
C TRP A 87 12.95 9.27 -4.85
N PHE A 88 13.35 10.37 -4.23
CA PHE A 88 12.47 11.24 -3.46
C PHE A 88 11.38 11.86 -4.33
N LEU A 89 11.75 12.33 -5.54
CA LEU A 89 10.78 12.86 -6.49
C LEU A 89 9.79 11.79 -6.97
N ALA A 90 10.26 10.55 -7.17
CA ALA A 90 9.37 9.43 -7.49
C ALA A 90 8.41 9.10 -6.34
N MET A 91 8.90 9.08 -5.09
CA MET A 91 8.07 8.91 -3.90
C MET A 91 7.01 10.01 -3.82
N TYR A 92 7.39 11.27 -4.02
CA TYR A 92 6.47 12.40 -4.04
C TYR A 92 5.35 12.18 -5.05
N TRP A 93 5.64 11.91 -6.32
CA TRP A 93 4.63 11.76 -7.34
C TRP A 93 3.73 10.53 -7.14
N VAL A 94 4.28 9.41 -6.71
CA VAL A 94 3.50 8.18 -6.48
C VAL A 94 2.53 8.35 -5.30
N THR A 95 2.90 9.12 -4.27
CA THR A 95 2.07 9.32 -3.08
C THR A 95 1.06 10.46 -3.19
N GLN A 96 1.34 11.51 -3.98
CA GLN A 96 0.47 12.70 -4.08
C GLN A 96 -0.70 12.55 -5.05
N SER A 97 -0.59 11.66 -6.03
CA SER A 97 -1.62 11.51 -7.06
C SER A 97 -2.82 10.70 -6.57
N LYS A 98 -4.03 11.26 -6.64
CA LYS A 98 -5.27 10.60 -6.19
C LYS A 98 -5.50 9.24 -6.87
N ASN A 99 -5.25 9.14 -8.18
CA ASN A 99 -5.50 7.90 -8.95
C ASN A 99 -4.22 7.10 -9.23
N GLY A 100 -3.09 7.47 -8.62
CA GLY A 100 -1.79 6.89 -8.91
C GLY A 100 -1.12 7.54 -10.12
N VAL A 101 0.11 7.09 -10.40
CA VAL A 101 0.94 7.58 -11.53
C VAL A 101 1.35 6.39 -12.37
N SER A 102 1.11 6.44 -13.69
CA SER A 102 1.59 5.40 -14.60
C SER A 102 3.12 5.45 -14.72
N ALA A 103 3.76 4.32 -15.06
CA ALA A 103 5.20 4.29 -15.29
C ALA A 103 5.65 5.24 -16.41
N LEU A 104 4.78 5.45 -17.42
CA LEU A 104 5.04 6.39 -18.50
C LEU A 104 5.03 7.86 -18.03
N ALA A 105 4.09 8.22 -17.17
CA ALA A 105 4.03 9.55 -16.55
C ALA A 105 5.23 9.75 -15.61
N LEU A 106 5.52 8.75 -14.76
CA LEU A 106 6.66 8.80 -13.85
C LEU A 106 7.99 8.97 -14.59
N MET A 107 8.19 8.24 -15.69
CA MET A 107 9.36 8.41 -16.57
C MET A 107 9.59 9.88 -16.96
N ARG A 108 8.51 10.57 -17.37
CA ARG A 108 8.54 11.98 -17.78
C ARG A 108 8.79 12.93 -16.61
N TYR A 109 8.20 12.63 -15.44
CA TYR A 109 8.33 13.48 -14.25
C TYR A 109 9.71 13.43 -13.62
N VAL A 110 10.36 12.25 -13.63
CA VAL A 110 11.66 12.07 -12.97
C VAL A 110 12.84 12.00 -13.95
N GLY A 111 12.60 12.05 -15.27
CA GLY A 111 13.64 12.14 -16.30
C GLY A 111 14.47 10.87 -16.46
N VAL A 112 13.86 9.68 -16.30
CA VAL A 112 14.57 8.39 -16.46
C VAL A 112 13.98 7.58 -17.63
N SER A 113 14.61 6.45 -18.00
CA SER A 113 14.05 5.55 -19.00
C SER A 113 12.78 4.84 -18.49
N TYR A 114 11.91 4.37 -19.39
CA TYR A 114 10.69 3.64 -19.02
C TYR A 114 10.96 2.40 -18.16
N PRO A 115 11.92 1.51 -18.48
CA PRO A 115 12.24 0.38 -17.62
C PRO A 115 12.66 0.79 -16.20
N THR A 116 13.42 1.89 -16.09
CA THR A 116 13.85 2.44 -14.80
C THR A 116 12.66 2.99 -14.01
N ALA A 117 11.78 3.77 -14.64
CA ALA A 117 10.58 4.29 -14.00
C ALA A 117 9.64 3.16 -13.56
N TRP A 118 9.49 2.13 -14.39
CA TRP A 118 8.69 0.96 -14.07
C TRP A 118 9.25 0.21 -12.85
N LEU A 119 10.55 -0.08 -12.82
CA LEU A 119 11.22 -0.73 -11.70
C LEU A 119 11.12 0.10 -10.41
N LEU A 120 11.39 1.41 -10.51
CA LEU A 120 11.31 2.36 -9.41
C LEU A 120 9.90 2.35 -8.78
N ARG A 121 8.87 2.48 -9.62
CA ARG A 121 7.48 2.43 -9.18
C ARG A 121 7.15 1.10 -8.50
N HIS A 122 7.55 -0.03 -9.10
CA HIS A 122 7.28 -1.36 -8.54
C HIS A 122 8.01 -1.63 -7.22
N LYS A 123 9.20 -1.07 -7.02
CA LYS A 123 9.89 -1.11 -5.73
C LYS A 123 9.13 -0.30 -4.66
N LEU A 124 8.65 0.90 -5.01
CA LEU A 124 7.85 1.71 -4.08
C LEU A 124 6.53 1.04 -3.71
N MET A 125 5.82 0.48 -4.68
CA MET A 125 4.59 -0.28 -4.41
C MET A 125 4.83 -1.52 -3.53
N GLN A 126 6.00 -2.16 -3.65
CA GLN A 126 6.36 -3.28 -2.79
C GLN A 126 6.52 -2.83 -1.33
N VAL A 127 7.19 -1.71 -1.07
CA VAL A 127 7.31 -1.14 0.27
C VAL A 127 5.95 -0.75 0.84
N MET A 128 5.06 -0.19 0.01
CA MET A 128 3.68 0.10 0.41
C MET A 128 2.95 -1.17 0.84
N PHE A 129 3.07 -2.25 0.06
CA PHE A 129 2.48 -3.54 0.39
C PHE A 129 3.01 -4.09 1.73
N GLU A 130 4.32 -4.13 1.92
CA GLU A 130 4.94 -4.63 3.16
C GLU A 130 4.52 -3.82 4.39
N ARG A 131 4.40 -2.50 4.23
CA ARG A 131 3.96 -1.62 5.31
C ARG A 131 2.49 -1.83 5.70
N GLU A 132 1.60 -1.99 4.73
CA GLU A 132 0.17 -2.21 5.00
C GLU A 132 -0.08 -3.56 5.70
N GLN A 133 0.77 -4.56 5.50
CA GLN A 133 0.68 -5.86 6.18
C GLN A 133 0.96 -5.79 7.69
N ALA A 134 1.60 -4.74 8.18
CA ALA A 134 2.02 -4.63 9.58
C ALA A 134 0.87 -4.23 10.55
N THR A 135 -0.29 -3.81 10.05
CA THR A 135 -1.39 -3.30 10.87
C THR A 135 -2.61 -4.20 10.76
N LEU A 136 -3.18 -4.66 11.88
CA LEU A 136 -4.47 -5.35 11.89
C LEU A 136 -5.62 -4.34 11.75
N LEU A 137 -6.67 -4.74 11.05
CA LEU A 137 -7.95 -4.03 11.07
C LEU A 137 -8.67 -4.29 12.39
N SER A 138 -9.35 -3.28 12.94
CA SER A 138 -10.02 -3.36 14.23
C SER A 138 -11.37 -2.61 14.23
N GLY A 139 -12.14 -2.76 15.31
CA GLY A 139 -13.43 -2.09 15.45
C GLY A 139 -14.49 -2.64 14.49
N ARG A 140 -15.23 -1.74 13.80
CA ARG A 140 -16.27 -2.13 12.84
C ARG A 140 -15.67 -2.22 11.43
N ILE A 141 -15.80 -3.39 10.81
CA ILE A 141 -15.18 -3.72 9.52
C ILE A 141 -16.26 -4.16 8.52
N GLU A 142 -16.33 -3.47 7.37
CA GLU A 142 -17.09 -3.93 6.20
C GLU A 142 -16.16 -4.77 5.32
N ILE A 143 -16.57 -6.00 4.97
CA ILE A 143 -15.78 -6.88 4.09
C ILE A 143 -16.59 -7.38 2.90
N ASP A 144 -15.97 -7.45 1.72
CA ASP A 144 -16.56 -7.95 0.49
C ASP A 144 -15.52 -8.67 -0.36
N ASP A 145 -15.98 -9.61 -1.21
CA ASP A 145 -15.14 -10.29 -2.19
C ASP A 145 -15.22 -9.59 -3.56
N ALA A 146 -14.07 -9.54 -4.23
CA ALA A 146 -13.98 -8.89 -5.53
C ALA A 146 -12.94 -9.55 -6.45
N PHE A 147 -12.92 -9.13 -7.73
CA PHE A 147 -12.02 -9.65 -8.73
C PHE A 147 -11.31 -8.54 -9.50
N LEU A 148 -10.01 -8.73 -9.76
CA LEU A 148 -9.26 -8.00 -10.79
C LEU A 148 -9.40 -8.73 -12.14
N GLY A 149 -9.41 -7.96 -13.25
CA GLY A 149 -9.44 -8.54 -14.61
C GLY A 149 -10.60 -8.11 -15.48
N GLY A 150 -11.49 -7.24 -14.96
CA GLY A 150 -12.62 -6.68 -15.71
C GLY A 150 -13.70 -7.70 -16.12
N GLU A 151 -14.62 -7.27 -17.00
CA GLU A 151 -15.63 -8.14 -17.56
C GLU A 151 -15.03 -9.01 -18.67
N GLN A 152 -15.40 -10.29 -18.69
CA GLN A 152 -14.99 -11.23 -19.73
C GLN A 152 -16.23 -11.72 -20.50
N PRO A 153 -16.22 -11.65 -21.84
CA PRO A 153 -17.35 -12.11 -22.65
C PRO A 153 -17.68 -13.58 -22.38
N GLY A 154 -18.97 -13.89 -22.28
CA GLY A 154 -19.47 -15.26 -22.16
C GLY A 154 -19.37 -15.91 -20.79
N ARG A 155 -18.81 -15.26 -19.77
CA ARG A 155 -18.78 -15.79 -18.40
C ARG A 155 -19.16 -14.71 -17.39
N GLN A 156 -20.32 -14.87 -16.77
CA GLN A 156 -20.76 -14.05 -15.64
C GLN A 156 -20.32 -14.70 -14.30
N GLY A 157 -20.04 -13.85 -13.31
CA GLY A 157 -19.73 -14.32 -11.95
C GLY A 157 -18.28 -14.73 -11.72
N ARG A 158 -18.09 -15.74 -10.84
CA ARG A 158 -16.80 -16.20 -10.31
C ARG A 158 -15.99 -17.12 -11.25
N GLY A 159 -16.38 -17.24 -12.50
CA GLY A 159 -15.66 -18.04 -13.52
C GLY A 159 -14.69 -17.17 -14.36
N GLY A 160 -13.60 -17.77 -14.83
CA GLY A 160 -12.63 -17.14 -15.74
C GLY A 160 -11.26 -16.85 -15.11
N ASN A 161 -10.35 -16.22 -15.89
CA ASN A 161 -9.00 -15.85 -15.46
C ASN A 161 -8.98 -14.54 -14.64
N LYS A 162 -9.97 -14.37 -13.72
CA LYS A 162 -10.03 -13.22 -12.83
C LYS A 162 -9.24 -13.51 -11.56
N VAL A 163 -8.49 -12.54 -11.09
CA VAL A 163 -7.71 -12.67 -9.85
C VAL A 163 -8.57 -12.25 -8.67
N PRO A 164 -8.85 -13.18 -7.73
CA PRO A 164 -9.67 -12.88 -6.55
C PRO A 164 -8.89 -12.04 -5.55
N PHE A 165 -9.61 -11.12 -4.89
CA PHE A 165 -9.10 -10.37 -3.76
C PHE A 165 -10.22 -10.06 -2.77
N LEU A 166 -9.86 -9.75 -1.53
CA LEU A 166 -10.76 -9.27 -0.50
C LEU A 166 -10.60 -7.76 -0.32
N ALA A 167 -11.71 -7.11 -0.10
CA ALA A 167 -11.78 -5.69 0.24
C ALA A 167 -12.34 -5.56 1.65
N ALA A 168 -11.63 -4.88 2.55
CA ALA A 168 -12.07 -4.63 3.90
C ALA A 168 -11.88 -3.15 4.27
N VAL A 169 -12.85 -2.59 4.98
CA VAL A 169 -12.85 -1.19 5.38
C VAL A 169 -13.18 -1.09 6.87
N GLU A 170 -12.20 -0.63 7.64
CA GLU A 170 -12.41 -0.26 9.04
C GLU A 170 -13.14 1.08 9.11
N THR A 171 -14.15 1.20 9.97
CA THR A 171 -14.91 2.43 10.20
C THR A 171 -14.87 2.82 11.68
N ASP A 172 -14.93 4.14 11.93
CA ASP A 172 -15.06 4.68 13.28
C ASP A 172 -16.51 4.52 13.81
N LEU A 173 -16.71 4.87 15.08
CA LEU A 173 -18.04 4.84 15.74
C LEU A 173 -19.09 5.73 15.06
N ARG A 174 -18.69 6.65 14.19
CA ARG A 174 -19.57 7.49 13.38
C ARG A 174 -19.80 6.94 11.97
N GLY A 175 -19.32 5.72 11.69
CA GLY A 175 -19.41 5.07 10.39
C GLY A 175 -18.54 5.71 9.31
N ARG A 176 -17.44 6.43 9.68
CA ARG A 176 -16.51 7.01 8.70
C ARG A 176 -15.33 6.06 8.45
N PRO A 177 -14.90 5.86 7.20
CA PRO A 177 -13.82 4.94 6.87
C PRO A 177 -12.49 5.48 7.43
N GLN A 178 -11.73 4.61 8.06
CA GLN A 178 -10.43 4.91 8.66
C GLN A 178 -9.31 4.23 7.89
N ILE A 179 -9.35 2.92 7.77
CA ILE A 179 -8.34 2.10 7.13
C ILE A 179 -9.02 1.23 6.08
N VAL A 180 -8.40 1.12 4.92
CA VAL A 180 -8.81 0.19 3.88
C VAL A 180 -7.72 -0.85 3.64
N ARG A 181 -8.12 -2.08 3.37
CA ARG A 181 -7.24 -3.15 2.97
C ARG A 181 -7.80 -3.88 1.75
N PHE A 182 -6.95 -4.07 0.76
CA PHE A 182 -7.23 -4.86 -0.43
C PHE A 182 -6.13 -5.89 -0.58
N ASP A 183 -6.45 -7.15 -0.35
CA ASP A 183 -5.47 -8.21 -0.45
C ASP A 183 -5.89 -9.28 -1.46
N ARG A 184 -4.95 -9.67 -2.32
CA ARG A 184 -5.12 -10.81 -3.18
C ARG A 184 -5.23 -12.08 -2.32
N VAL A 185 -6.18 -12.94 -2.69
CA VAL A 185 -6.34 -14.29 -2.12
C VAL A 185 -6.29 -15.33 -3.25
N ASP A 186 -6.05 -16.58 -2.92
CA ASP A 186 -6.01 -17.65 -3.94
C ASP A 186 -7.41 -17.94 -4.49
N ASN A 187 -8.42 -17.84 -3.64
CA ASN A 187 -9.84 -18.02 -3.97
C ASN A 187 -10.70 -17.43 -2.84
N HIS A 188 -12.03 -17.35 -3.08
CA HIS A 188 -12.99 -16.93 -2.05
C HIS A 188 -13.62 -18.11 -1.28
N GLY A 189 -12.89 -19.19 -1.12
CA GLY A 189 -13.31 -20.32 -0.29
C GLY A 189 -13.07 -20.08 1.19
N ILE A 190 -13.79 -20.86 2.02
CA ILE A 190 -13.78 -20.74 3.49
C ILE A 190 -12.35 -20.71 4.05
N LYS A 191 -11.48 -21.65 3.64
CA LYS A 191 -10.10 -21.74 4.17
C LYS A 191 -9.24 -20.53 3.82
N ALA A 192 -9.36 -19.99 2.60
CA ALA A 192 -8.59 -18.84 2.17
C ALA A 192 -9.02 -17.56 2.91
N ILE A 193 -10.34 -17.34 3.07
CA ILE A 193 -10.88 -16.22 3.82
C ILE A 193 -10.53 -16.34 5.30
N GLN A 194 -10.61 -17.54 5.88
CA GLN A 194 -10.24 -17.79 7.28
C GLN A 194 -8.76 -17.45 7.53
N ALA A 195 -7.86 -17.94 6.68
CA ALA A 195 -6.43 -17.65 6.81
C ALA A 195 -6.15 -16.16 6.69
N TRP A 196 -6.78 -15.48 5.72
CA TRP A 196 -6.65 -14.05 5.57
C TRP A 196 -7.18 -13.29 6.78
N ALA A 197 -8.36 -13.61 7.29
CA ALA A 197 -8.97 -12.95 8.44
C ALA A 197 -8.11 -13.10 9.71
N THR A 198 -7.60 -14.30 9.97
CA THR A 198 -6.69 -14.56 11.11
C THR A 198 -5.43 -13.70 11.06
N ALA A 199 -4.91 -13.42 9.86
CA ALA A 199 -3.71 -12.63 9.69
C ALA A 199 -3.96 -11.11 9.70
N ASN A 200 -5.19 -10.65 9.45
CA ASN A 200 -5.47 -9.26 9.12
C ASN A 200 -6.53 -8.57 9.99
N ILE A 201 -7.31 -9.32 10.77
CA ILE A 201 -8.40 -8.78 11.59
C ILE A 201 -8.12 -9.06 13.08
N ALA A 202 -8.26 -8.04 13.90
CA ALA A 202 -8.16 -8.16 15.34
C ALA A 202 -9.39 -8.95 15.90
N PRO A 203 -9.17 -9.90 16.85
CA PRO A 203 -10.23 -10.78 17.34
C PRO A 203 -11.43 -10.05 17.98
N GLU A 204 -11.22 -8.87 18.54
CA GLU A 204 -12.25 -8.04 19.18
C GLU A 204 -13.12 -7.24 18.21
N SER A 205 -12.99 -7.48 16.91
CA SER A 205 -13.69 -6.74 15.87
C SER A 205 -15.14 -7.18 15.67
N LEU A 206 -15.97 -6.25 15.19
CA LEU A 206 -17.29 -6.49 14.59
C LEU A 206 -17.13 -6.50 13.06
N VAL A 207 -17.41 -7.62 12.41
CA VAL A 207 -17.27 -7.77 10.97
C VAL A 207 -18.65 -7.92 10.30
N LEU A 208 -18.91 -7.10 9.31
CA LEU A 208 -20.08 -7.16 8.45
C LEU A 208 -19.68 -7.73 7.09
N SER A 209 -20.36 -8.79 6.65
CA SER A 209 -20.15 -9.39 5.32
C SER A 209 -21.46 -9.62 4.59
N ASP A 210 -21.39 -9.82 3.27
CA ASP A 210 -22.54 -10.36 2.54
C ASP A 210 -22.82 -11.82 2.98
N GLY A 211 -23.94 -12.39 2.55
CA GLY A 211 -24.32 -13.76 2.87
C GLY A 211 -23.51 -14.84 2.15
N TRP A 212 -22.33 -14.55 1.62
CA TRP A 212 -21.51 -15.53 0.91
C TRP A 212 -20.96 -16.61 1.88
N PRO A 213 -21.11 -17.91 1.54
CA PRO A 213 -20.68 -19.00 2.42
C PRO A 213 -19.18 -18.99 2.79
N GLY A 214 -18.32 -18.32 1.99
CA GLY A 214 -16.91 -18.16 2.29
C GLY A 214 -16.63 -17.42 3.60
N PHE A 215 -17.55 -16.55 4.04
CA PHE A 215 -17.40 -15.75 5.27
C PHE A 215 -17.91 -16.45 6.53
N THR A 216 -18.50 -17.64 6.45
CA THR A 216 -19.15 -18.32 7.59
C THR A 216 -18.21 -18.54 8.79
N GLN A 217 -16.92 -18.81 8.54
CA GLN A 217 -15.94 -19.04 9.61
C GLN A 217 -15.50 -17.78 10.35
N LEU A 218 -15.85 -16.59 9.88
CA LEU A 218 -15.53 -15.33 10.59
C LEU A 218 -16.14 -15.32 12.00
N SER A 219 -17.32 -15.93 12.19
CA SER A 219 -17.97 -16.02 13.49
C SER A 219 -17.15 -16.72 14.58
N SER A 220 -16.16 -17.53 14.20
CA SER A 220 -15.24 -18.20 15.15
C SER A 220 -13.93 -17.44 15.39
N LEU A 221 -13.67 -16.38 14.63
CA LEU A 221 -12.40 -15.65 14.63
C LEU A 221 -12.51 -14.25 15.23
N VAL A 222 -13.70 -13.66 15.21
CA VAL A 222 -13.94 -12.29 15.64
C VAL A 222 -15.02 -12.25 16.73
N GLN A 223 -15.08 -11.16 17.48
CA GLN A 223 -16.04 -10.97 18.57
C GLN A 223 -17.49 -11.04 18.08
N CYS A 224 -17.78 -10.43 16.93
CA CYS A 224 -19.11 -10.46 16.32
C CYS A 224 -18.98 -10.50 14.80
N HIS A 225 -19.75 -11.38 14.16
CA HIS A 225 -19.88 -11.43 12.71
C HIS A 225 -21.37 -11.32 12.33
N GLU A 226 -21.70 -10.30 11.55
CA GLU A 226 -23.05 -10.02 11.08
C GLU A 226 -23.13 -10.22 9.55
N PRO A 227 -23.61 -11.40 9.09
CA PRO A 227 -23.83 -11.62 7.66
C PRO A 227 -25.17 -10.97 7.24
N HIS A 228 -25.11 -10.13 6.20
CA HIS A 228 -26.29 -9.48 5.62
C HIS A 228 -26.57 -10.06 4.22
N ILE A 229 -27.67 -10.76 4.05
CA ILE A 229 -28.09 -11.30 2.76
C ILE A 229 -28.63 -10.17 1.90
N THR A 230 -27.78 -9.62 1.02
CA THR A 230 -28.12 -8.45 0.19
C THR A 230 -28.79 -8.80 -1.15
N GLY A 231 -28.82 -10.10 -1.52
CA GLY A 231 -29.28 -10.54 -2.85
C GLY A 231 -28.28 -10.19 -3.97
N HIS A 232 -28.79 -9.97 -5.17
CA HIS A 232 -27.95 -9.68 -6.37
C HIS A 232 -28.34 -8.36 -7.03
N GLY A 233 -27.36 -7.74 -7.74
CA GLY A 233 -27.57 -6.60 -8.61
C GLY A 233 -27.48 -5.24 -7.91
N PRO A 234 -28.02 -4.15 -8.54
CA PRO A 234 -27.82 -2.77 -8.08
C PRO A 234 -28.35 -2.44 -6.68
N LYS A 235 -29.34 -3.21 -6.18
CA LYS A 235 -29.87 -3.04 -4.82
C LYS A 235 -28.87 -3.53 -3.76
N ALA A 236 -28.17 -4.63 -4.01
CA ALA A 236 -27.13 -5.15 -3.14
C ALA A 236 -25.98 -4.14 -2.97
N ALA A 237 -25.53 -3.53 -4.08
CA ALA A 237 -24.48 -2.53 -4.07
C ALA A 237 -24.85 -1.22 -3.33
N LYS A 238 -26.13 -0.98 -3.04
CA LYS A 238 -26.63 0.20 -2.32
C LYS A 238 -27.00 -0.09 -0.86
N HIS A 239 -26.70 -1.28 -0.37
CA HIS A 239 -27.00 -1.64 1.01
C HIS A 239 -26.22 -0.72 1.98
N PRO A 240 -26.89 -0.10 2.98
CA PRO A 240 -26.24 0.89 3.86
C PRO A 240 -25.01 0.36 4.58
N GLU A 241 -25.06 -0.91 5.02
CA GLU A 241 -24.01 -1.58 5.78
C GLU A 241 -22.73 -1.86 4.97
N PHE A 242 -22.79 -1.76 3.62
CA PHE A 242 -21.66 -1.95 2.71
C PHE A 242 -21.32 -0.68 1.92
N HIS A 243 -21.71 0.47 2.47
CA HIS A 243 -21.54 1.75 1.77
C HIS A 243 -20.06 2.03 1.44
N TRP A 244 -19.17 1.84 2.40
CA TRP A 244 -17.77 2.19 2.21
C TRP A 244 -17.00 1.17 1.39
N VAL A 245 -17.20 -0.12 1.63
CA VAL A 245 -16.52 -1.15 0.83
C VAL A 245 -16.92 -1.04 -0.64
N ASN A 246 -18.19 -0.82 -0.95
CA ASN A 246 -18.66 -0.62 -2.32
C ASN A 246 -18.13 0.68 -2.94
N THR A 247 -18.11 1.79 -2.19
CA THR A 247 -17.55 3.07 -2.64
C THR A 247 -16.07 2.93 -2.97
N LEU A 248 -15.31 2.28 -2.11
CA LEU A 248 -13.87 2.13 -2.28
C LEU A 248 -13.53 1.12 -3.40
N LEU A 249 -14.30 0.05 -3.56
CA LEU A 249 -14.19 -0.84 -4.72
C LEU A 249 -14.47 -0.12 -6.04
N SER A 250 -15.46 0.77 -6.08
CA SER A 250 -15.74 1.62 -7.25
C SER A 250 -14.59 2.57 -7.55
N ASN A 251 -14.06 3.25 -6.53
CA ASN A 251 -12.91 4.14 -6.66
C ASN A 251 -11.64 3.40 -7.11
N LEU A 252 -11.38 2.21 -6.58
CA LEU A 252 -10.28 1.34 -7.00
C LEU A 252 -10.41 0.98 -8.48
N LYS A 253 -11.58 0.51 -8.91
CA LYS A 253 -11.84 0.15 -10.32
C LYS A 253 -11.63 1.35 -11.25
N THR A 254 -12.12 2.53 -10.87
CA THR A 254 -11.94 3.77 -11.62
C THR A 254 -10.45 4.16 -11.71
N ALA A 255 -9.70 4.07 -10.61
CA ALA A 255 -8.28 4.38 -10.60
C ALA A 255 -7.48 3.40 -11.48
N LEU A 256 -7.78 2.09 -11.38
CA LEU A 256 -7.12 1.07 -12.20
C LEU A 256 -7.42 1.25 -13.70
N ALA A 257 -8.67 1.42 -14.08
CA ALA A 257 -9.07 1.61 -15.47
C ALA A 257 -8.53 2.91 -16.08
N GLY A 258 -8.55 4.01 -15.31
CA GLY A 258 -8.14 5.34 -15.80
C GLY A 258 -6.63 5.54 -15.88
N THR A 259 -5.84 4.86 -15.04
CA THR A 259 -4.39 5.12 -14.96
C THR A 259 -3.56 3.99 -15.54
N PHE A 260 -3.95 2.73 -15.35
CA PHE A 260 -3.10 1.57 -15.63
C PHE A 260 -3.65 0.67 -16.73
N HIS A 261 -4.93 0.78 -17.06
CA HIS A 261 -5.66 -0.04 -18.03
C HIS A 261 -5.56 -1.54 -17.74
N ALA A 262 -4.50 -2.20 -18.23
CA ALA A 262 -4.26 -3.63 -18.03
C ALA A 262 -2.81 -3.88 -17.58
N PHE A 263 -2.63 -4.85 -16.71
CA PHE A 263 -1.33 -5.35 -16.27
C PHE A 263 -1.47 -6.84 -15.91
N ALA A 264 -0.37 -7.54 -15.64
CA ALA A 264 -0.42 -8.93 -15.21
C ALA A 264 -0.99 -9.00 -13.77
N PHE A 265 -2.33 -9.07 -13.67
CA PHE A 265 -3.08 -9.00 -12.41
C PHE A 265 -2.63 -10.07 -11.41
N GLU A 266 -2.36 -11.27 -11.89
CA GLU A 266 -1.89 -12.37 -11.06
C GLU A 266 -0.52 -12.09 -10.45
N LYS A 267 0.41 -11.55 -11.24
CA LYS A 267 1.79 -11.28 -10.81
C LYS A 267 1.90 -10.03 -9.93
N TYR A 268 1.19 -8.96 -10.27
CA TYR A 268 1.41 -7.65 -9.69
C TYR A 268 0.20 -7.08 -8.94
N GLY A 269 -0.95 -7.78 -8.95
CA GLY A 269 -2.20 -7.28 -8.36
C GLY A 269 -2.04 -6.79 -6.93
N HIS A 270 -1.33 -7.53 -6.08
CA HIS A 270 -1.07 -7.17 -4.70
C HIS A 270 -0.41 -5.78 -4.55
N ARG A 271 0.51 -5.40 -5.46
CA ARG A 271 1.19 -4.10 -5.43
C ARG A 271 0.27 -2.94 -5.79
N TYR A 272 -0.60 -3.12 -6.80
CA TYR A 272 -1.56 -2.09 -7.20
C TYR A 272 -2.67 -1.91 -6.18
N LEU A 273 -3.12 -2.99 -5.57
CA LEU A 273 -4.07 -2.97 -4.46
C LEU A 273 -3.48 -2.22 -3.26
N ALA A 274 -2.26 -2.54 -2.88
CA ALA A 274 -1.56 -1.90 -1.78
C ALA A 274 -1.24 -0.41 -2.04
N GLU A 275 -0.89 -0.03 -3.27
CA GLU A 275 -0.69 1.37 -3.64
C GLU A 275 -1.97 2.19 -3.44
N PHE A 276 -3.13 1.65 -3.81
CA PHE A 276 -4.40 2.32 -3.59
C PHE A 276 -4.73 2.41 -2.09
N ALA A 277 -4.60 1.31 -1.34
CA ALA A 277 -4.82 1.28 0.11
C ALA A 277 -3.90 2.26 0.83
N TYR A 278 -2.61 2.26 0.51
CA TYR A 278 -1.61 3.17 1.09
C TYR A 278 -2.00 4.65 0.92
N ARG A 279 -2.44 5.06 -0.28
CA ARG A 279 -2.86 6.45 -0.52
C ARG A 279 -4.13 6.83 0.23
N PHE A 280 -5.01 5.88 0.45
CA PHE A 280 -6.21 6.10 1.25
C PHE A 280 -5.88 6.23 2.75
N ASN A 281 -4.99 5.39 3.25
CA ASN A 281 -4.64 5.25 4.65
C ASN A 281 -3.70 6.36 5.17
N ARG A 282 -3.29 7.31 4.33
CA ARG A 282 -2.33 8.40 4.65
C ARG A 282 -2.92 9.79 4.53
#